data_e75d58d6caa056753cad47ea831747a3
#
_entry.id   e75d58d6caa056753cad47ea831747a3
#
_cell.length_a   1.000
_cell.length_b   1.000
_cell.length_c   1.000
_cell.angle_alpha   90.00
_cell.angle_beta   90.00
_cell.angle_gamma   90.00
#
_symmetry.space_group_name_H-M   'P 1'
#
loop_
_entity.id
_entity.type
_entity.pdbx_description
1 polymer ?
#
loop_
_entity_poly.entity_id
_entity_poly.type
_entity_poly.pdbx_seq_one_letter_code
_entity_poly.pdbx_strand_id
1 'polypeptide(L)'
;MNGGGLKSLMLLCESVLNDIGNWCGTSTLLDLKTVKQRVENEGLSFLTITLANFGKDFQKSLDQGFVSHDLFLGFSRKGSLPRFLGGFFDLIFDRPSGRLLEEPSIHAIRGIRQFTLMFAKIKMECSPDRIQGAFDEFFETEHAVKKADSLRTPEMVSDFQRVSSLVFRDVFSKMDREIYLGNIIPKHGPGTTQDGTIGNRKFLWSTWTDRLEHLFPAREFLSPRYGLANSECLNWLEPGAEEPVRVITVPKTLKTPRIIAIEPVHMQYVQQGLLEKFVEFIHEDDISSMFISFNDQEPNQFLAHEGSVYSDLATLDLSAASDRVSNQLVRAML
;
A
#
# COMPACT_ATOMS: atom_id res chain seq x y z
N MET A 1 -15.28 -1.32 -18.30
CA MET A 1 -15.97 -2.58 -17.97
C MET A 1 -17.08 -2.82 -18.97
N ASN A 2 -17.19 -4.03 -19.52
CA ASN A 2 -18.33 -4.42 -20.33
C ASN A 2 -19.61 -4.37 -19.48
N GLY A 3 -20.75 -3.98 -20.07
CA GLY A 3 -22.02 -3.78 -19.35
C GLY A 3 -22.50 -4.97 -18.47
N GLY A 4 -21.90 -6.17 -18.63
CA GLY A 4 -22.13 -7.33 -17.79
C GLY A 4 -21.55 -7.21 -16.37
N GLY A 5 -20.37 -6.61 -16.20
CA GLY A 5 -19.72 -6.48 -14.89
C GLY A 5 -20.49 -5.54 -13.95
N LEU A 6 -21.01 -4.41 -14.46
CA LEU A 6 -21.80 -3.49 -13.66
C LEU A 6 -23.13 -4.11 -13.22
N LYS A 7 -23.79 -4.88 -14.10
CA LYS A 7 -25.03 -5.61 -13.76
C LYS A 7 -24.79 -6.59 -12.61
N SER A 8 -23.71 -7.36 -12.64
CA SER A 8 -23.36 -8.31 -11.58
C SER A 8 -23.10 -7.62 -10.24
N LEU A 9 -22.41 -6.47 -10.25
CA LEU A 9 -22.18 -5.68 -9.04
C LEU A 9 -23.48 -5.11 -8.47
N MET A 10 -24.41 -4.69 -9.33
CA MET A 10 -25.73 -4.19 -8.89
C MET A 10 -26.59 -5.30 -8.28
N LEU A 11 -26.53 -6.51 -8.83
CA LEU A 11 -27.22 -7.69 -8.22
C LEU A 11 -26.62 -8.02 -6.85
N LEU A 12 -25.29 -7.95 -6.73
CA LEU A 12 -24.62 -8.15 -5.43
C LEU A 12 -25.02 -7.07 -4.42
N CYS A 13 -25.10 -5.79 -4.82
CA CYS A 13 -25.62 -4.70 -3.98
C CYS A 13 -27.01 -5.00 -3.45
N GLU A 14 -27.90 -5.46 -4.35
CA GLU A 14 -29.28 -5.79 -4.00
C GLU A 14 -29.35 -6.97 -3.01
N SER A 15 -28.62 -8.05 -3.29
CA SER A 15 -28.55 -9.21 -2.38
C SER A 15 -28.04 -8.83 -0.99
N VAL A 16 -26.92 -8.10 -0.92
CA VAL A 16 -26.33 -7.70 0.37
C VAL A 16 -27.25 -6.76 1.14
N LEU A 17 -27.87 -5.77 0.47
CA LEU A 17 -28.85 -4.88 1.12
C LEU A 17 -30.05 -5.64 1.66
N ASN A 18 -30.58 -6.60 0.91
CA ASN A 18 -31.70 -7.43 1.35
C ASN A 18 -31.31 -8.28 2.57
N ASP A 19 -30.14 -8.91 2.55
CA ASP A 19 -29.67 -9.75 3.66
C ASP A 19 -29.51 -8.95 4.96
N ILE A 20 -28.79 -7.82 4.89
CA ILE A 20 -28.58 -6.96 6.07
C ILE A 20 -29.91 -6.32 6.54
N GLY A 21 -30.79 -5.97 5.60
CA GLY A 21 -32.12 -5.47 5.91
C GLY A 21 -32.96 -6.49 6.69
N ASN A 22 -32.94 -7.74 6.26
CA ASN A 22 -33.63 -8.84 6.93
C ASN A 22 -33.04 -9.08 8.34
N TRP A 23 -31.72 -9.09 8.48
CA TRP A 23 -31.07 -9.28 9.79
C TRP A 23 -31.39 -8.16 10.80
N CYS A 24 -31.55 -6.92 10.30
CA CYS A 24 -31.82 -5.77 11.14
C CYS A 24 -33.32 -5.38 11.21
N GLY A 25 -34.19 -6.09 10.52
CA GLY A 25 -35.63 -5.79 10.49
C GLY A 25 -35.94 -4.44 9.85
N THR A 26 -35.12 -3.95 8.89
CA THR A 26 -35.29 -2.63 8.25
C THR A 26 -35.43 -2.74 6.73
N SER A 27 -36.25 -1.86 6.15
CA SER A 27 -36.44 -1.82 4.69
C SER A 27 -35.28 -1.12 4.00
N THR A 28 -34.75 -1.73 2.95
CA THR A 28 -33.64 -1.21 2.14
C THR A 28 -34.06 -0.78 0.72
N LEU A 29 -35.37 -0.72 0.44
CA LEU A 29 -35.88 -0.38 -0.90
C LEU A 29 -35.45 1.01 -1.38
N LEU A 30 -35.49 2.02 -0.47
CA LEU A 30 -35.07 3.38 -0.79
C LEU A 30 -33.55 3.47 -0.96
N ASP A 31 -32.81 2.70 -0.17
CA ASP A 31 -31.36 2.64 -0.26
C ASP A 31 -30.93 2.01 -1.59
N LEU A 32 -31.54 0.91 -2.00
CA LEU A 32 -31.30 0.29 -3.30
C LEU A 32 -31.64 1.23 -4.46
N LYS A 33 -32.76 1.97 -4.36
CA LYS A 33 -33.11 3.00 -5.35
C LYS A 33 -32.05 4.08 -5.43
N THR A 34 -31.55 4.55 -4.30
CA THR A 34 -30.49 5.55 -4.21
C THR A 34 -29.20 5.01 -4.87
N VAL A 35 -28.79 3.78 -4.57
CA VAL A 35 -27.64 3.14 -5.19
C VAL A 35 -27.78 3.07 -6.71
N LYS A 36 -28.92 2.58 -7.23
CA LYS A 36 -29.19 2.48 -8.68
C LYS A 36 -29.05 3.85 -9.34
N GLN A 37 -29.73 4.87 -8.81
CA GLN A 37 -29.70 6.22 -9.36
C GLN A 37 -28.29 6.86 -9.30
N ARG A 38 -27.58 6.69 -8.20
CA ARG A 38 -26.23 7.24 -8.04
C ARG A 38 -25.20 6.53 -8.95
N VAL A 39 -25.34 5.22 -9.14
CA VAL A 39 -24.51 4.45 -10.08
C VAL A 39 -24.80 4.85 -11.54
N GLU A 40 -26.04 5.16 -11.91
CA GLU A 40 -26.37 5.70 -13.23
C GLU A 40 -25.70 7.05 -13.50
N ASN A 41 -25.59 7.92 -12.49
CA ASN A 41 -25.01 9.25 -12.62
C ASN A 41 -23.49 9.30 -12.43
N GLU A 42 -22.94 8.57 -11.46
CA GLU A 42 -21.53 8.60 -11.04
C GLU A 42 -20.74 7.37 -11.54
N GLY A 43 -21.42 6.40 -12.12
CA GLY A 43 -20.80 5.14 -12.52
C GLY A 43 -20.27 4.35 -11.32
N LEU A 44 -19.23 3.57 -11.56
CA LEU A 44 -18.55 2.76 -10.53
C LEU A 44 -17.89 3.59 -9.42
N SER A 45 -17.66 4.89 -9.65
CA SER A 45 -17.11 5.78 -8.63
C SER A 45 -17.99 5.87 -7.40
N PHE A 46 -19.33 5.77 -7.57
CA PHE A 46 -20.23 5.69 -6.43
C PHE A 46 -19.93 4.50 -5.52
N LEU A 47 -19.80 3.30 -6.09
CA LEU A 47 -19.55 2.08 -5.32
C LEU A 47 -18.15 2.05 -4.69
N THR A 48 -17.12 2.47 -5.43
CA THR A 48 -15.73 2.28 -5.04
C THR A 48 -15.13 3.43 -4.25
N ILE A 49 -15.65 4.66 -4.43
CA ILE A 49 -15.14 5.86 -3.78
C ILE A 49 -16.17 6.46 -2.83
N THR A 50 -17.38 6.79 -3.35
CA THR A 50 -18.39 7.50 -2.55
C THR A 50 -18.89 6.66 -1.38
N LEU A 51 -19.22 5.37 -1.61
CA LEU A 51 -19.61 4.45 -0.53
C LEU A 51 -18.45 4.22 0.46
N ALA A 52 -17.22 4.09 -0.02
CA ALA A 52 -16.07 3.91 0.86
C ALA A 52 -15.83 5.13 1.77
N ASN A 53 -16.00 6.34 1.24
CA ASN A 53 -15.93 7.56 2.04
C ASN A 53 -17.08 7.61 3.06
N PHE A 54 -18.29 7.25 2.65
CA PHE A 54 -19.44 7.13 3.57
C PHE A 54 -19.13 6.14 4.71
N GLY A 55 -18.50 5.00 4.42
CA GLY A 55 -18.07 4.03 5.43
C GLY A 55 -17.01 4.56 6.38
N LYS A 56 -16.10 5.42 5.92
CA LYS A 56 -15.11 6.11 6.76
C LYS A 56 -15.77 7.15 7.67
N ASP A 57 -16.71 7.93 7.14
CA ASP A 57 -17.49 8.88 7.92
C ASP A 57 -18.31 8.17 9.01
N PHE A 58 -18.87 7.01 8.67
CA PHE A 58 -19.56 6.16 9.63
C PHE A 58 -18.63 5.68 10.74
N GLN A 59 -17.42 5.20 10.40
CA GLN A 59 -16.42 4.80 11.40
C GLN A 59 -16.06 5.98 12.31
N LYS A 60 -15.81 7.16 11.74
CA LYS A 60 -15.52 8.38 12.50
C LYS A 60 -16.68 8.77 13.45
N SER A 61 -17.92 8.55 12.99
CA SER A 61 -19.11 8.80 13.83
C SER A 61 -19.18 7.86 15.03
N LEU A 62 -18.79 6.59 14.88
CA LEU A 62 -18.69 5.63 15.98
C LEU A 62 -17.59 6.02 16.97
N ASP A 63 -16.40 6.37 16.46
CA ASP A 63 -15.23 6.69 17.27
C ASP A 63 -15.47 7.94 18.14
N GLN A 64 -16.18 8.95 17.62
CA GLN A 64 -16.50 10.18 18.37
C GLN A 64 -17.81 10.12 19.17
N GLY A 65 -18.61 9.05 18.99
CA GLY A 65 -19.89 8.85 19.68
C GLY A 65 -21.06 9.68 19.16
N PHE A 66 -20.92 10.37 18.04
CA PHE A 66 -22.00 11.16 17.42
C PHE A 66 -21.77 11.43 15.94
N VAL A 67 -22.83 11.80 15.21
CA VAL A 67 -22.79 12.18 13.79
C VAL A 67 -22.65 13.70 13.67
N SER A 68 -21.47 14.19 13.33
CA SER A 68 -21.21 15.62 13.13
C SER A 68 -21.68 16.11 11.74
N HIS A 69 -21.82 17.43 11.57
CA HIS A 69 -22.36 18.05 10.36
C HIS A 69 -21.41 17.98 9.16
N ASP A 70 -20.12 17.86 9.38
CA ASP A 70 -19.07 17.76 8.36
C ASP A 70 -18.95 16.37 7.74
N LEU A 71 -19.63 15.36 8.28
CA LEU A 71 -19.63 13.98 7.77
C LEU A 71 -20.77 13.76 6.77
N PHE A 72 -20.65 12.70 5.98
CA PHE A 72 -21.65 12.27 4.98
C PHE A 72 -22.02 13.36 3.97
N LEU A 73 -21.05 14.17 3.57
CA LEU A 73 -21.23 15.20 2.55
C LEU A 73 -21.70 14.58 1.22
N GLY A 74 -22.69 15.24 0.60
CA GLY A 74 -23.33 14.71 -0.64
C GLY A 74 -24.46 13.71 -0.38
N PHE A 75 -24.84 13.46 0.88
CA PHE A 75 -26.02 12.68 1.25
C PHE A 75 -27.03 13.57 2.00
N SER A 76 -28.31 13.49 1.58
CA SER A 76 -29.40 14.21 2.27
C SER A 76 -29.60 13.65 3.66
N ARG A 77 -30.01 14.56 4.59
CA ARG A 77 -30.26 14.20 6.00
C ARG A 77 -31.74 14.24 6.35
N LYS A 78 -32.08 13.54 7.44
CA LYS A 78 -33.33 13.67 8.17
C LYS A 78 -32.97 13.78 9.65
N GLY A 79 -33.20 14.94 10.28
CA GLY A 79 -32.59 15.26 11.59
C GLY A 79 -31.06 15.31 11.47
N SER A 80 -30.36 14.79 12.43
CA SER A 80 -28.89 14.73 12.46
C SER A 80 -28.31 13.59 11.64
N LEU A 81 -29.11 12.63 11.15
CA LEU A 81 -28.64 11.43 10.48
C LEU A 81 -28.82 11.46 8.97
N PRO A 82 -27.98 10.78 8.18
CA PRO A 82 -28.19 10.62 6.75
C PRO A 82 -29.51 9.85 6.47
N ARG A 83 -30.12 10.15 5.31
CA ARG A 83 -31.30 9.38 4.83
C ARG A 83 -30.89 8.04 4.24
N PHE A 84 -29.72 8.00 3.57
CA PHE A 84 -29.18 6.77 3.01
C PHE A 84 -28.75 5.84 4.14
N LEU A 85 -29.15 4.59 4.07
CA LEU A 85 -29.03 3.59 5.12
C LEU A 85 -29.70 4.02 6.47
N GLY A 86 -30.64 4.94 6.37
CA GLY A 86 -31.23 5.63 7.51
C GLY A 86 -31.92 4.70 8.51
N GLY A 87 -32.52 3.59 8.06
CA GLY A 87 -33.09 2.59 8.96
C GLY A 87 -32.05 1.88 9.82
N PHE A 88 -30.83 1.68 9.30
CA PHE A 88 -29.72 1.13 10.09
C PHE A 88 -29.16 2.17 11.05
N PHE A 89 -29.06 3.44 10.60
CA PHE A 89 -28.61 4.52 11.49
C PHE A 89 -29.50 4.70 12.70
N ASP A 90 -30.82 4.54 12.56
CA ASP A 90 -31.79 4.61 13.67
C ASP A 90 -31.59 3.53 14.74
N LEU A 91 -30.94 2.42 14.38
CA LEU A 91 -30.58 1.34 15.32
C LEU A 91 -29.24 1.59 16.03
N ILE A 92 -28.53 2.66 15.67
CA ILE A 92 -27.17 2.94 16.17
C ILE A 92 -27.11 4.31 16.84
N PHE A 93 -27.77 5.32 16.27
CA PHE A 93 -27.74 6.71 16.74
C PHE A 93 -29.15 7.26 16.95
N ASP A 94 -29.27 8.13 17.91
CA ASP A 94 -30.50 8.92 18.12
C ASP A 94 -30.66 9.94 17.01
N ARG A 95 -31.79 9.89 16.28
CA ARG A 95 -31.99 10.70 15.07
C ARG A 95 -32.04 12.20 15.31
N PRO A 96 -32.70 12.72 16.39
CA PRO A 96 -32.69 14.14 16.72
C PRO A 96 -31.29 14.68 17.06
N SER A 97 -30.59 14.04 17.97
CA SER A 97 -29.32 14.53 18.51
C SER A 97 -28.09 14.05 17.71
N GLY A 98 -28.20 12.95 16.95
CA GLY A 98 -27.09 12.30 16.29
C GLY A 98 -26.15 11.54 17.23
N ARG A 99 -26.47 11.40 18.52
CA ARG A 99 -25.64 10.72 19.50
C ARG A 99 -25.76 9.19 19.40
N LEU A 100 -24.69 8.49 19.69
CA LEU A 100 -24.66 7.03 19.81
C LEU A 100 -25.65 6.59 20.89
N LEU A 101 -26.44 5.56 20.60
CA LEU A 101 -27.34 4.93 21.58
C LEU A 101 -26.54 4.20 22.65
N GLU A 102 -27.12 4.02 23.84
CA GLU A 102 -26.49 3.23 24.91
C GLU A 102 -26.29 1.78 24.52
N GLU A 103 -27.23 1.20 23.74
CA GLU A 103 -27.18 -0.16 23.22
C GLU A 103 -27.31 -0.14 21.68
N PRO A 104 -26.24 0.19 20.94
CA PRO A 104 -26.29 0.24 19.50
C PRO A 104 -26.33 -1.16 18.89
N SER A 105 -27.09 -1.35 17.82
CA SER A 105 -27.17 -2.64 17.11
C SER A 105 -25.85 -3.01 16.43
N ILE A 106 -25.18 -4.02 16.93
CA ILE A 106 -23.95 -4.58 16.33
C ILE A 106 -24.21 -5.10 14.91
N HIS A 107 -25.38 -5.70 14.66
CA HIS A 107 -25.74 -6.18 13.32
C HIS A 107 -25.88 -5.02 12.32
N ALA A 108 -26.47 -3.89 12.72
CA ALA A 108 -26.57 -2.70 11.88
C ALA A 108 -25.18 -2.08 11.62
N ILE A 109 -24.31 -2.01 12.62
CA ILE A 109 -22.92 -1.56 12.47
C ILE A 109 -22.18 -2.42 11.46
N ARG A 110 -22.21 -3.74 11.61
CA ARG A 110 -21.59 -4.69 10.67
C ARG A 110 -22.16 -4.56 9.27
N GLY A 111 -23.48 -4.43 9.12
CA GLY A 111 -24.17 -4.29 7.85
C GLY A 111 -23.73 -3.03 7.10
N ILE A 112 -23.72 -1.85 7.75
CA ILE A 112 -23.24 -0.61 7.14
C ILE A 112 -21.78 -0.75 6.71
N ARG A 113 -20.90 -1.24 7.57
CA ARG A 113 -19.47 -1.41 7.25
C ARG A 113 -19.27 -2.35 6.07
N GLN A 114 -19.92 -3.49 6.07
CA GLN A 114 -19.83 -4.47 4.99
C GLN A 114 -20.27 -3.85 3.67
N PHE A 115 -21.46 -3.27 3.62
CA PHE A 115 -22.02 -2.72 2.40
C PHE A 115 -21.20 -1.57 1.83
N THR A 116 -20.72 -0.67 2.68
CA THR A 116 -20.01 0.54 2.25
C THR A 116 -18.55 0.29 1.87
N LEU A 117 -17.90 -0.75 2.41
CA LEU A 117 -16.47 -0.98 2.23
C LEU A 117 -16.14 -2.11 1.24
N MET A 118 -17.09 -3.00 0.93
CA MET A 118 -16.83 -4.20 0.13
C MET A 118 -16.31 -3.92 -1.27
N PHE A 119 -16.68 -2.78 -1.86
CA PHE A 119 -16.27 -2.39 -3.22
C PHE A 119 -15.00 -1.53 -3.27
N ALA A 120 -14.51 -1.06 -2.13
CA ALA A 120 -13.42 -0.09 -2.05
C ALA A 120 -12.10 -0.56 -2.68
N LYS A 121 -11.86 -1.89 -2.71
CA LYS A 121 -10.61 -2.49 -3.20
C LYS A 121 -10.73 -3.15 -4.58
N ILE A 122 -11.80 -2.89 -5.32
CA ILE A 122 -11.90 -3.37 -6.70
C ILE A 122 -10.77 -2.72 -7.53
N LYS A 123 -9.91 -3.55 -8.11
CA LYS A 123 -8.82 -3.10 -8.98
C LYS A 123 -9.40 -2.63 -10.31
N MET A 124 -9.16 -1.38 -10.64
CA MET A 124 -9.63 -0.76 -11.88
C MET A 124 -8.59 0.24 -12.38
N GLU A 125 -8.60 0.46 -13.68
CA GLU A 125 -7.84 1.53 -14.30
C GLU A 125 -8.43 2.88 -13.93
N CYS A 126 -7.55 3.82 -13.58
CA CYS A 126 -7.91 5.20 -13.29
C CYS A 126 -8.08 6.01 -14.58
N SER A 127 -8.84 7.12 -14.50
CA SER A 127 -8.85 8.11 -15.58
C SER A 127 -7.46 8.76 -15.74
N PRO A 128 -7.15 9.30 -16.94
CA PRO A 128 -5.89 10.01 -17.18
C PRO A 128 -5.63 11.12 -16.15
N ASP A 129 -6.65 11.89 -15.77
CA ASP A 129 -6.52 12.97 -14.77
C ASP A 129 -6.10 12.44 -13.40
N ARG A 130 -6.63 11.29 -12.99
CA ARG A 130 -6.23 10.65 -11.71
C ARG A 130 -4.83 10.06 -11.76
N ILE A 131 -4.43 9.57 -12.93
CA ILE A 131 -3.06 9.12 -13.16
C ILE A 131 -2.10 10.30 -13.06
N GLN A 132 -2.42 11.42 -13.73
CA GLN A 132 -1.61 12.64 -13.64
C GLN A 132 -1.54 13.15 -12.21
N GLY A 133 -2.67 13.25 -11.51
CA GLY A 133 -2.70 13.64 -10.09
C GLY A 133 -1.85 12.75 -9.18
N ALA A 134 -1.73 11.45 -9.48
CA ALA A 134 -0.85 10.56 -8.72
C ALA A 134 0.64 10.87 -8.98
N PHE A 135 1.03 11.21 -10.21
CA PHE A 135 2.39 11.68 -10.51
C PHE A 135 2.70 13.01 -9.83
N ASP A 136 1.74 13.95 -9.85
CA ASP A 136 1.92 15.27 -9.21
C ASP A 136 2.14 15.08 -7.69
N GLU A 137 1.34 14.23 -7.02
CA GLU A 137 1.51 13.88 -5.60
C GLU A 137 2.87 13.20 -5.31
N PHE A 138 3.33 12.34 -6.21
CA PHE A 138 4.66 11.72 -6.12
C PHE A 138 5.77 12.78 -6.17
N PHE A 139 5.73 13.70 -7.11
CA PHE A 139 6.71 14.80 -7.20
C PHE A 139 6.66 15.74 -5.99
N GLU A 140 5.46 16.06 -5.49
CA GLU A 140 5.32 16.84 -4.26
C GLU A 140 5.96 16.13 -3.06
N THR A 141 5.78 14.80 -2.97
CA THR A 141 6.40 13.98 -1.92
C THR A 141 7.93 14.00 -2.02
N GLU A 142 8.50 13.85 -3.22
CA GLU A 142 9.95 13.98 -3.46
C GLU A 142 10.49 15.34 -3.01
N HIS A 143 9.79 16.44 -3.36
CA HIS A 143 10.16 17.76 -2.91
C HIS A 143 10.08 17.93 -1.38
N ALA A 144 9.06 17.33 -0.75
CA ALA A 144 8.91 17.36 0.69
C ALA A 144 10.04 16.60 1.41
N VAL A 145 10.45 15.44 0.90
CA VAL A 145 11.58 14.67 1.41
C VAL A 145 12.88 15.46 1.27
N LYS A 146 13.15 16.03 0.10
CA LYS A 146 14.35 16.83 -0.17
C LYS A 146 14.42 18.05 0.74
N LYS A 147 13.29 18.71 0.99
CA LYS A 147 13.19 19.81 1.94
C LYS A 147 13.48 19.34 3.37
N ALA A 148 12.91 18.23 3.80
CA ALA A 148 13.16 17.64 5.10
C ALA A 148 14.64 17.28 5.29
N ASP A 149 15.28 16.71 4.28
CA ASP A 149 16.71 16.39 4.28
C ASP A 149 17.58 17.64 4.48
N SER A 150 17.23 18.74 3.82
CA SER A 150 17.97 20.02 3.94
C SER A 150 17.81 20.70 5.30
N LEU A 151 16.78 20.35 6.06
CA LEU A 151 16.51 20.91 7.39
C LEU A 151 17.15 20.08 8.53
N ARG A 152 17.63 18.87 8.25
CA ARG A 152 18.30 18.05 9.27
C ARG A 152 19.68 18.61 9.57
N THR A 153 19.94 18.78 10.87
CA THR A 153 21.28 19.16 11.33
C THR A 153 22.23 17.95 11.35
N PRO A 154 23.56 18.18 11.33
CA PRO A 154 24.53 17.10 11.49
C PRO A 154 24.31 16.28 12.76
N GLU A 155 23.91 16.91 13.86
CA GLU A 155 23.62 16.26 15.14
C GLU A 155 22.43 15.28 15.00
N MET A 156 21.32 15.70 14.32
CA MET A 156 20.18 14.83 14.07
C MET A 156 20.56 13.59 13.25
N VAL A 157 21.41 13.76 12.23
CA VAL A 157 21.89 12.66 11.40
C VAL A 157 22.81 11.73 12.22
N SER A 158 23.70 12.30 13.04
CA SER A 158 24.58 11.54 13.93
C SER A 158 23.81 10.73 14.98
N ASP A 159 22.77 11.32 15.59
CA ASP A 159 21.91 10.61 16.53
C ASP A 159 21.15 9.47 15.85
N PHE A 160 20.62 9.70 14.65
CA PHE A 160 19.97 8.66 13.86
C PHE A 160 20.96 7.52 13.55
N GLN A 161 22.17 7.83 13.08
CA GLN A 161 23.22 6.85 12.81
C GLN A 161 23.58 6.03 14.05
N ARG A 162 23.73 6.70 15.20
CA ARG A 162 24.03 6.03 16.48
C ARG A 162 22.92 5.04 16.86
N VAL A 163 21.65 5.45 16.77
CA VAL A 163 20.51 4.57 17.08
C VAL A 163 20.40 3.42 16.09
N SER A 164 20.54 3.71 14.78
CA SER A 164 20.53 2.69 13.73
C SER A 164 21.62 1.64 13.94
N SER A 165 22.83 2.07 14.31
CA SER A 165 23.95 1.18 14.64
C SER A 165 23.66 0.29 15.85
N LEU A 166 22.91 0.79 16.85
CA LEU A 166 22.53 -0.03 18.01
C LEU A 166 21.51 -1.12 17.64
N VAL A 167 20.62 -0.83 16.69
CA VAL A 167 19.53 -1.74 16.32
C VAL A 167 19.95 -2.73 15.24
N PHE A 168 20.71 -2.28 14.23
CA PHE A 168 20.96 -3.05 13.01
C PHE A 168 22.42 -3.47 12.80
N ARG A 169 23.32 -3.18 13.74
CA ARG A 169 24.76 -3.45 13.61
C ARG A 169 25.03 -4.90 13.22
N ASP A 170 24.39 -5.84 13.90
CA ASP A 170 24.67 -7.26 13.71
C ASP A 170 24.12 -7.73 12.35
N VAL A 171 22.96 -7.22 11.93
CA VAL A 171 22.37 -7.48 10.61
C VAL A 171 23.30 -6.98 9.51
N PHE A 172 23.78 -5.72 9.59
CA PHE A 172 24.69 -5.17 8.58
C PHE A 172 26.05 -5.84 8.57
N SER A 173 26.61 -6.18 9.76
CA SER A 173 27.89 -6.89 9.84
C SER A 173 27.81 -8.29 9.21
N LYS A 174 26.69 -9.01 9.39
CA LYS A 174 26.43 -10.27 8.68
C LYS A 174 26.32 -10.05 7.18
N MET A 175 25.60 -9.00 6.73
CA MET A 175 25.47 -8.67 5.30
C MET A 175 26.81 -8.38 4.66
N ASP A 176 27.64 -7.52 5.26
CA ASP A 176 28.98 -7.19 4.77
C ASP A 176 29.86 -8.45 4.65
N ARG A 177 29.79 -9.32 5.65
CA ARG A 177 30.52 -10.58 5.63
C ARG A 177 30.08 -11.49 4.47
N GLU A 178 28.77 -11.65 4.26
CA GLU A 178 28.25 -12.52 3.21
C GLU A 178 28.53 -11.94 1.80
N ILE A 179 28.50 -10.61 1.66
CA ILE A 179 28.93 -9.93 0.42
C ILE A 179 30.43 -10.19 0.18
N TYR A 180 31.27 -9.98 1.19
CA TYR A 180 32.72 -10.18 1.10
C TYR A 180 33.10 -11.63 0.73
N LEU A 181 32.38 -12.60 1.28
CA LEU A 181 32.59 -14.02 1.02
C LEU A 181 31.99 -14.51 -0.31
N GLY A 182 31.24 -13.65 -1.03
CA GLY A 182 30.54 -14.03 -2.27
C GLY A 182 29.36 -14.98 -2.06
N ASN A 183 28.81 -15.07 -0.86
CA ASN A 183 27.73 -15.99 -0.51
C ASN A 183 26.34 -15.48 -0.91
N ILE A 184 26.23 -14.22 -1.33
CA ILE A 184 24.95 -13.66 -1.81
C ILE A 184 24.77 -14.02 -3.28
N ILE A 185 23.78 -14.84 -3.56
CA ILE A 185 23.47 -15.26 -4.93
C ILE A 185 22.38 -14.39 -5.52
N PRO A 186 22.69 -13.52 -6.50
CA PRO A 186 21.70 -12.75 -7.20
C PRO A 186 20.62 -13.62 -7.85
N LYS A 187 19.38 -13.13 -7.92
CA LYS A 187 18.26 -13.83 -8.52
C LYS A 187 17.25 -12.88 -9.16
N HIS A 188 16.44 -13.40 -10.09
CA HIS A 188 15.41 -12.59 -10.72
C HIS A 188 14.12 -12.58 -9.90
N GLY A 189 13.55 -11.39 -9.70
CA GLY A 189 12.21 -11.21 -9.17
C GLY A 189 11.12 -11.50 -10.22
N PRO A 190 9.84 -11.59 -9.81
CA PRO A 190 8.73 -11.95 -10.71
C PRO A 190 8.29 -10.81 -11.64
N GLY A 191 8.58 -9.54 -11.31
CA GLY A 191 8.12 -8.35 -12.04
C GLY A 191 8.85 -8.12 -13.38
N THR A 192 8.36 -7.14 -14.14
CA THR A 192 9.04 -6.60 -15.33
C THR A 192 10.21 -5.72 -14.89
N THR A 193 11.27 -5.67 -15.67
CA THR A 193 12.41 -4.77 -15.47
C THR A 193 12.24 -3.47 -16.28
N GLN A 194 13.08 -2.46 -16.02
CA GLN A 194 13.00 -1.14 -16.66
C GLN A 194 13.09 -1.26 -18.18
N ASP A 195 13.96 -2.12 -18.70
CA ASP A 195 14.17 -2.45 -20.11
C ASP A 195 13.03 -3.29 -20.72
N GLY A 196 11.99 -3.59 -19.98
CA GLY A 196 10.81 -4.34 -20.43
C GLY A 196 11.02 -5.86 -20.45
N THR A 197 12.11 -6.36 -19.89
CA THR A 197 12.40 -7.79 -19.85
C THR A 197 11.50 -8.52 -18.86
N ILE A 198 10.86 -9.62 -19.30
CA ILE A 198 9.95 -10.44 -18.49
C ILE A 198 10.23 -11.94 -18.63
N GLY A 199 9.85 -12.70 -17.60
CA GLY A 199 9.92 -14.16 -17.58
C GLY A 199 11.32 -14.69 -17.93
N ASN A 200 11.40 -15.71 -18.76
CA ASN A 200 12.66 -16.35 -19.12
C ASN A 200 13.65 -15.45 -19.89
N ARG A 201 13.19 -14.34 -20.48
CA ARG A 201 14.08 -13.38 -21.13
C ARG A 201 15.03 -12.71 -20.14
N LYS A 202 14.69 -12.66 -18.86
CA LYS A 202 15.56 -12.16 -17.79
C LYS A 202 16.86 -12.95 -17.63
N PHE A 203 16.99 -14.13 -18.25
CA PHE A 203 18.23 -14.91 -18.29
C PHE A 203 19.05 -14.70 -19.57
N LEU A 204 18.64 -13.76 -20.44
CA LEU A 204 19.27 -13.50 -21.73
C LEU A 204 19.81 -12.06 -21.86
N TRP A 205 20.12 -11.43 -20.77
CA TRP A 205 20.67 -10.07 -20.75
C TRP A 205 22.20 -10.07 -20.64
N SER A 206 22.84 -9.01 -21.13
CA SER A 206 24.29 -8.88 -21.22
C SER A 206 24.82 -7.53 -20.73
N THR A 207 24.03 -6.78 -19.96
CA THR A 207 24.43 -5.46 -19.44
C THR A 207 24.90 -5.58 -18.00
N TRP A 208 26.06 -5.00 -17.68
CA TRP A 208 26.60 -4.92 -16.34
C TRP A 208 27.15 -3.53 -16.07
N THR A 209 27.44 -3.21 -14.80
CA THR A 209 27.97 -1.91 -14.39
C THR A 209 29.20 -2.09 -13.52
N ASP A 210 30.19 -1.21 -13.66
CA ASP A 210 31.40 -1.21 -12.84
C ASP A 210 31.08 -1.12 -11.35
N ARG A 211 29.99 -0.46 -11.00
CA ARG A 211 29.55 -0.35 -9.62
C ARG A 211 29.23 -1.69 -8.96
N LEU A 212 28.72 -2.64 -9.71
CA LEU A 212 28.44 -4.00 -9.25
C LEU A 212 29.65 -4.92 -9.32
N GLU A 213 30.55 -4.69 -10.28
CA GLU A 213 31.65 -5.60 -10.61
C GLU A 213 32.57 -5.91 -9.45
N HIS A 214 32.81 -4.94 -8.56
CA HIS A 214 33.68 -5.11 -7.39
C HIS A 214 33.12 -6.06 -6.34
N LEU A 215 31.81 -6.16 -6.23
CA LEU A 215 31.12 -6.97 -5.20
C LEU A 215 30.43 -8.20 -5.84
N PHE A 216 29.99 -8.06 -7.05
CA PHE A 216 29.28 -9.08 -7.83
C PHE A 216 29.89 -9.18 -9.21
N PRO A 217 31.03 -9.88 -9.39
CA PRO A 217 31.68 -9.97 -10.67
C PRO A 217 30.77 -10.60 -11.75
N ALA A 218 30.64 -9.93 -12.89
CA ALA A 218 29.81 -10.40 -14.02
C ALA A 218 30.17 -11.82 -14.45
N ARG A 219 31.45 -12.17 -14.37
CA ARG A 219 31.96 -13.50 -14.73
C ARG A 219 31.37 -14.62 -13.88
N GLU A 220 31.04 -14.32 -12.62
CA GLU A 220 30.49 -15.30 -11.66
C GLU A 220 28.97 -15.31 -11.68
N PHE A 221 28.35 -14.13 -11.76
CA PHE A 221 26.93 -13.96 -11.52
C PHE A 221 26.10 -13.75 -12.79
N LEU A 222 26.71 -13.32 -13.90
CA LEU A 222 26.04 -13.29 -15.20
C LEU A 222 26.06 -14.70 -15.75
N SER A 223 24.96 -15.43 -15.63
CA SER A 223 24.86 -16.84 -16.01
C SER A 223 25.45 -17.12 -17.39
N PRO A 224 26.40 -18.05 -17.51
CA PRO A 224 27.05 -18.40 -18.77
C PRO A 224 26.12 -19.25 -19.62
N ARG A 225 24.99 -18.76 -20.08
CA ARG A 225 24.25 -19.44 -21.12
C ARG A 225 24.92 -19.18 -22.46
N TYR A 226 25.66 -20.22 -22.92
CA TYR A 226 26.11 -20.38 -24.30
C TYR A 226 26.98 -19.26 -24.88
N GLY A 227 28.25 -19.25 -24.56
CA GLY A 227 29.24 -18.50 -25.28
C GLY A 227 29.52 -17.07 -24.84
N LEU A 228 28.87 -16.57 -23.77
CA LEU A 228 29.24 -15.31 -23.10
C LEU A 228 30.53 -15.42 -22.26
N ALA A 229 31.28 -16.51 -22.41
CA ALA A 229 32.62 -16.65 -21.84
C ALA A 229 33.63 -15.61 -22.40
N ASN A 230 33.27 -14.89 -23.47
CA ASN A 230 34.06 -13.79 -24.00
C ASN A 230 33.48 -12.47 -23.44
N SER A 231 34.30 -11.77 -22.67
CA SER A 231 34.04 -10.39 -22.18
C SER A 231 33.64 -9.39 -23.28
N GLU A 232 33.89 -9.72 -24.54
CA GLU A 232 33.56 -8.93 -25.74
C GLU A 232 32.04 -8.80 -25.99
N CYS A 233 31.20 -9.63 -25.36
CA CYS A 233 29.75 -9.60 -25.54
C CYS A 233 29.00 -8.85 -24.44
N LEU A 234 29.72 -8.34 -23.43
CA LEU A 234 29.10 -7.59 -22.32
C LEU A 234 29.04 -6.11 -22.67
N ASN A 235 27.86 -5.55 -22.48
CA ASN A 235 27.62 -4.11 -22.51
C ASN A 235 27.96 -3.54 -21.11
N TRP A 236 29.13 -2.98 -20.96
CA TRP A 236 29.60 -2.34 -19.72
C TRP A 236 29.07 -0.93 -19.62
N LEU A 237 28.45 -0.62 -18.49
CA LEU A 237 28.02 0.73 -18.15
C LEU A 237 28.99 1.31 -17.12
N GLU A 238 29.61 2.42 -17.47
CA GLU A 238 30.40 3.19 -16.53
C GLU A 238 29.53 3.88 -15.47
N PRO A 239 30.09 4.22 -14.30
CA PRO A 239 29.36 4.99 -13.31
C PRO A 239 28.76 6.28 -13.88
N GLY A 240 27.46 6.43 -13.76
CA GLY A 240 26.71 7.57 -14.34
C GLY A 240 26.12 7.33 -15.73
N ALA A 241 26.49 6.24 -16.41
CA ALA A 241 25.85 5.82 -17.67
C ALA A 241 24.71 4.82 -17.45
N GLU A 242 24.41 4.47 -16.20
CA GLU A 242 23.33 3.56 -15.84
C GLU A 242 21.98 4.19 -16.16
N GLU A 243 21.10 3.40 -16.75
CA GLU A 243 19.75 3.86 -17.02
C GLU A 243 18.98 4.13 -15.72
N PRO A 244 18.21 5.21 -15.64
CA PRO A 244 17.40 5.49 -14.46
C PRO A 244 16.25 4.48 -14.33
N VAL A 245 15.70 4.37 -13.14
CA VAL A 245 14.46 3.62 -12.90
C VAL A 245 13.33 4.16 -13.78
N ARG A 246 12.46 3.27 -14.24
CA ARG A 246 11.26 3.64 -14.98
C ARG A 246 10.08 3.72 -14.04
N VAL A 247 9.52 4.91 -13.85
CA VAL A 247 8.34 5.13 -13.02
C VAL A 247 7.08 4.80 -13.84
N ILE A 248 6.24 3.91 -13.30
CA ILE A 248 4.98 3.50 -13.92
C ILE A 248 3.84 3.53 -12.89
N THR A 249 2.63 3.47 -13.40
CA THR A 249 1.43 3.28 -12.57
C THR A 249 0.91 1.85 -12.71
N VAL A 250 0.47 1.28 -11.58
CA VAL A 250 -0.26 0.01 -11.57
C VAL A 250 -1.64 0.20 -10.94
N PRO A 251 -2.67 -0.48 -11.46
CA PRO A 251 -4.02 -0.38 -10.89
C PRO A 251 -4.03 -0.80 -9.42
N LYS A 252 -4.56 0.06 -8.55
CA LYS A 252 -4.80 -0.24 -7.13
C LYS A 252 -6.27 -0.10 -6.79
N THR A 253 -6.82 1.09 -7.00
CA THR A 253 -8.23 1.41 -6.81
C THR A 253 -8.66 2.38 -7.92
N LEU A 254 -9.95 2.61 -8.09
CA LEU A 254 -10.43 3.62 -9.02
C LEU A 254 -10.06 5.05 -8.60
N LYS A 255 -9.78 5.27 -7.29
CA LYS A 255 -9.43 6.59 -6.74
C LYS A 255 -8.04 7.03 -7.18
N THR A 256 -7.05 6.16 -7.02
CA THR A 256 -5.64 6.44 -7.35
C THR A 256 -4.94 5.15 -7.74
N PRO A 257 -4.05 5.17 -8.74
CA PRO A 257 -3.16 4.07 -9.02
C PRO A 257 -2.04 4.01 -7.96
N ARG A 258 -1.23 2.96 -7.99
CA ARG A 258 0.03 2.91 -7.26
C ARG A 258 1.15 3.33 -8.19
N ILE A 259 2.04 4.21 -7.74
CA ILE A 259 3.30 4.51 -8.41
C ILE A 259 4.31 3.41 -8.06
N ILE A 260 5.05 2.93 -9.04
CA ILE A 260 6.14 1.96 -8.87
C ILE A 260 7.34 2.42 -9.69
N ALA A 261 8.51 2.43 -9.09
CA ALA A 261 9.78 2.57 -9.77
C ALA A 261 10.31 1.17 -10.14
N ILE A 262 10.62 0.96 -11.40
CA ILE A 262 11.11 -0.32 -11.91
C ILE A 262 12.60 -0.18 -12.22
N GLU A 263 13.40 -1.05 -11.63
CA GLU A 263 14.85 -1.08 -11.78
C GLU A 263 15.27 -1.72 -13.12
N PRO A 264 16.46 -1.33 -13.64
CA PRO A 264 17.14 -2.10 -14.69
C PRO A 264 17.38 -3.55 -14.28
N VAL A 265 17.46 -4.47 -15.25
CA VAL A 265 17.53 -5.92 -15.00
C VAL A 265 18.69 -6.31 -14.08
N HIS A 266 19.89 -5.77 -14.29
CA HIS A 266 21.08 -6.06 -13.51
C HIS A 266 20.96 -5.57 -12.05
N MET A 267 20.37 -4.40 -11.83
CA MET A 267 20.13 -3.86 -10.49
C MET A 267 19.08 -4.70 -9.75
N GLN A 268 17.95 -4.98 -10.39
CA GLN A 268 16.91 -5.83 -9.78
C GLN A 268 17.45 -7.21 -9.42
N TYR A 269 18.31 -7.77 -10.26
CA TYR A 269 18.91 -9.09 -10.07
C TYR A 269 19.73 -9.16 -8.77
N VAL A 270 20.61 -8.20 -8.56
CA VAL A 270 21.43 -8.13 -7.33
C VAL A 270 20.59 -7.76 -6.10
N GLN A 271 19.69 -6.78 -6.25
CA GLN A 271 18.80 -6.36 -5.15
C GLN A 271 17.97 -7.52 -4.60
N GLN A 272 17.52 -8.46 -5.44
CA GLN A 272 16.73 -9.61 -4.97
C GLN A 272 17.57 -10.61 -4.15
N GLY A 273 18.84 -10.78 -4.46
CA GLY A 273 19.76 -11.57 -3.64
C GLY A 273 20.04 -10.91 -2.28
N LEU A 274 20.29 -9.59 -2.30
CA LEU A 274 20.46 -8.82 -1.06
C LEU A 274 19.21 -8.85 -0.19
N LEU A 275 18.02 -8.66 -0.77
CA LEU A 275 16.75 -8.69 -0.06
C LEU A 275 16.54 -10.02 0.68
N GLU A 276 16.84 -11.15 0.05
CA GLU A 276 16.69 -12.47 0.66
C GLU A 276 17.51 -12.59 1.93
N LYS A 277 18.79 -12.18 1.88
CA LYS A 277 19.67 -12.22 3.03
C LYS A 277 19.32 -11.19 4.10
N PHE A 278 18.86 -10.01 3.73
CA PHE A 278 18.34 -9.05 4.69
C PHE A 278 17.15 -9.59 5.48
N VAL A 279 16.20 -10.21 4.78
CA VAL A 279 15.03 -10.81 5.44
C VAL A 279 15.45 -11.94 6.39
N GLU A 280 16.39 -12.81 5.95
CA GLU A 280 16.95 -13.89 6.76
C GLU A 280 17.59 -13.33 8.04
N PHE A 281 18.51 -12.36 7.92
CA PHE A 281 19.25 -11.82 9.07
C PHE A 281 18.39 -10.98 10.02
N ILE A 282 17.40 -10.27 9.52
CA ILE A 282 16.43 -9.56 10.38
C ILE A 282 15.59 -10.57 11.20
N HIS A 283 15.22 -11.71 10.60
CA HIS A 283 14.49 -12.76 11.32
C HIS A 283 15.36 -13.48 12.37
N GLU A 284 16.68 -13.58 12.14
CA GLU A 284 17.63 -14.21 13.06
C GLU A 284 18.11 -13.28 14.17
N ASP A 285 17.96 -11.99 14.01
CA ASP A 285 18.46 -10.98 14.95
C ASP A 285 17.50 -10.79 16.12
N ASP A 286 18.00 -10.90 17.34
CA ASP A 286 17.18 -10.87 18.56
C ASP A 286 16.42 -9.54 18.76
N ILE A 287 16.97 -8.43 18.27
CA ILE A 287 16.37 -7.09 18.43
C ILE A 287 15.41 -6.80 17.28
N SER A 288 15.87 -6.86 16.04
CA SER A 288 15.06 -6.45 14.89
C SER A 288 13.88 -7.39 14.62
N SER A 289 14.01 -8.69 14.91
CA SER A 289 12.92 -9.67 14.77
C SER A 289 11.72 -9.38 15.68
N MET A 290 11.92 -8.69 16.81
CA MET A 290 10.83 -8.31 17.72
C MET A 290 9.91 -7.22 17.11
N PHE A 291 10.42 -6.42 16.16
CA PHE A 291 9.74 -5.25 15.63
C PHE A 291 9.42 -5.35 14.14
N ILE A 292 10.14 -6.21 13.41
CA ILE A 292 10.02 -6.31 11.95
C ILE A 292 9.66 -7.75 11.57
N SER A 293 8.50 -7.93 10.95
CA SER A 293 8.09 -9.19 10.36
C SER A 293 7.62 -8.96 8.92
N PHE A 294 8.16 -9.75 7.98
CA PHE A 294 7.80 -9.65 6.56
C PHE A 294 6.70 -10.63 6.17
N ASN A 295 6.58 -11.74 6.86
CA ASN A 295 5.74 -12.88 6.47
C ASN A 295 4.61 -13.17 7.45
N ASP A 296 4.70 -12.70 8.68
CA ASP A 296 3.73 -12.96 9.73
C ASP A 296 2.95 -11.69 10.09
N GLN A 297 1.62 -11.76 9.99
CA GLN A 297 0.69 -10.70 10.35
C GLN A 297 -0.07 -10.99 11.65
N GLU A 298 0.11 -12.17 12.25
CA GLU A 298 -0.60 -12.57 13.47
C GLU A 298 -0.33 -11.64 14.66
N PRO A 299 0.94 -11.20 14.90
CA PRO A 299 1.21 -10.24 15.99
C PRO A 299 0.44 -8.93 15.82
N ASN A 300 0.40 -8.37 14.61
CA ASN A 300 -0.33 -7.14 14.32
C ASN A 300 -1.85 -7.32 14.45
N GLN A 301 -2.38 -8.47 14.04
CA GLN A 301 -3.80 -8.81 14.19
C GLN A 301 -4.17 -8.96 15.66
N PHE A 302 -3.34 -9.63 16.44
CA PHE A 302 -3.51 -9.79 17.88
C PHE A 302 -3.51 -8.44 18.59
N LEU A 303 -2.50 -7.59 18.36
CA LEU A 303 -2.41 -6.26 18.97
C LEU A 303 -3.57 -5.34 18.54
N ALA A 304 -4.01 -5.42 17.28
CA ALA A 304 -5.17 -4.67 16.82
C ALA A 304 -6.47 -5.15 17.50
N HIS A 305 -6.61 -6.44 17.78
CA HIS A 305 -7.73 -6.99 18.53
C HIS A 305 -7.69 -6.50 19.98
N GLU A 306 -6.56 -6.65 20.68
CA GLU A 306 -6.38 -6.17 22.06
C GLU A 306 -6.66 -4.67 22.17
N GLY A 307 -6.05 -3.84 21.31
CA GLY A 307 -6.32 -2.41 21.31
C GLY A 307 -7.77 -2.04 21.01
N SER A 308 -8.49 -2.87 20.24
CA SER A 308 -9.94 -2.68 20.03
C SER A 308 -10.78 -3.03 21.25
N VAL A 309 -10.33 -3.96 22.10
CA VAL A 309 -11.03 -4.36 23.34
C VAL A 309 -10.72 -3.42 24.48
N TYR A 310 -9.45 -3.08 24.67
CA TYR A 310 -8.99 -2.34 25.87
C TYR A 310 -8.76 -0.85 25.62
N SER A 311 -8.73 -0.40 24.36
CA SER A 311 -8.51 1.01 23.95
C SER A 311 -7.15 1.59 24.41
N ASP A 312 -6.14 0.75 24.59
CA ASP A 312 -4.80 1.08 25.06
C ASP A 312 -3.74 1.08 23.93
N LEU A 313 -4.08 0.54 22.77
CA LEU A 313 -3.22 0.47 21.58
C LEU A 313 -3.87 1.15 20.38
N ALA A 314 -3.05 1.72 19.50
CA ALA A 314 -3.46 2.29 18.23
C ALA A 314 -2.76 1.64 17.05
N THR A 315 -3.51 1.39 15.97
CA THR A 315 -2.95 1.00 14.67
C THR A 315 -2.61 2.24 13.87
N LEU A 316 -1.37 2.34 13.39
CA LEU A 316 -0.90 3.45 12.56
C LEU A 316 -0.65 2.94 11.14
N ASP A 317 -1.12 3.70 10.14
CA ASP A 317 -0.82 3.50 8.72
C ASP A 317 -0.17 4.78 8.17
N LEU A 318 1.03 4.65 7.62
CA LEU A 318 1.79 5.79 7.11
C LEU A 318 1.41 6.08 5.66
N SER A 319 1.06 7.32 5.36
CA SER A 319 0.81 7.78 3.98
C SER A 319 2.12 7.86 3.19
N ALA A 320 2.13 7.28 1.98
CA ALA A 320 3.28 7.30 1.06
C ALA A 320 4.59 6.87 1.76
N ALA A 321 4.54 5.83 2.61
CA ALA A 321 5.67 5.43 3.45
C ALA A 321 6.93 5.12 2.65
N SER A 322 6.83 4.32 1.57
CA SER A 322 7.94 4.01 0.68
C SER A 322 8.51 5.24 -0.03
N ASP A 323 7.62 6.15 -0.46
CA ASP A 323 7.99 7.32 -1.23
C ASP A 323 8.66 8.41 -0.37
N ARG A 324 8.54 8.28 0.97
CA ARG A 324 9.15 9.20 1.96
C ARG A 324 10.45 8.70 2.56
N VAL A 325 10.99 7.59 2.07
CA VAL A 325 12.29 7.09 2.50
C VAL A 325 13.40 8.04 2.01
N SER A 326 14.12 8.62 2.96
CA SER A 326 15.20 9.58 2.68
C SER A 326 16.49 8.88 2.30
N ASN A 327 17.09 9.23 1.17
CA ASN A 327 18.40 8.72 0.76
C ASN A 327 19.51 9.16 1.76
N GLN A 328 19.41 10.35 2.34
CA GLN A 328 20.33 10.82 3.38
C GLN A 328 20.30 9.89 4.59
N LEU A 329 19.11 9.52 5.08
CA LEU A 329 18.97 8.63 6.23
C LEU A 329 19.38 7.20 5.91
N VAL A 330 19.06 6.68 4.72
CA VAL A 330 19.52 5.35 4.30
C VAL A 330 21.04 5.28 4.30
N ARG A 331 21.73 6.28 3.75
CA ARG A 331 23.20 6.34 3.76
C ARG A 331 23.80 6.51 5.16
N ALA A 332 23.09 7.18 6.06
CA ALA A 332 23.54 7.31 7.44
C ALA A 332 23.31 6.04 8.26
N MET A 333 22.37 5.19 7.85
CA MET A 333 22.06 3.92 8.50
C MET A 333 23.04 2.81 8.11
N LEU A 334 23.47 2.80 6.84
CA LEU A 334 24.44 1.84 6.29
C LEU A 334 25.89 2.26 6.59
#